data_cdf86f238f4781059a2171a196a94018
#
_entry.id   cdf86f238f4781059a2171a196a94018
#
_cell.length_a   1.000
_cell.length_b   1.000
_cell.length_c   1.000
_cell.angle_alpha   90.00
_cell.angle_beta   90.00
_cell.angle_gamma   90.00
#
_symmetry.space_group_name_H-M   'P 1'
#
loop_
_entity.id
_entity.type
_entity.pdbx_description
1 polymer ?
#
loop_
_entity_poly.entity_id
_entity_poly.type
_entity_poly.pdbx_seq_one_letter_code
_entity_poly.pdbx_strand_id
1 'polypeptide(L)'
;NLYYYDGTEWVMTWESPATWMENFNCISTTEVNGTKYLGLTMSCHFNYDYTDIVVLDVTDPKAAKEVFKIQMNYHTTNEAGLTYSDIFIKGEDGKLAAYVIDPWMDTVEKYLFPLE
;
A
#
# COMPACT_ATOMS: atom_id res chain seq x y z
N ASN A 1 7.05 -7.62 4.96
CA ASN A 1 6.25 -8.38 5.93
C ASN A 1 5.73 -7.47 7.03
N LEU A 2 4.58 -7.82 7.60
CA LEU A 2 3.99 -7.10 8.72
C LEU A 2 4.08 -7.96 9.97
N TYR A 3 4.51 -7.34 11.06
CA TYR A 3 4.68 -8.03 12.34
C TYR A 3 3.85 -7.36 13.42
N TYR A 4 3.30 -8.16 14.30
CA TYR A 4 2.55 -7.74 15.47
C TYR A 4 3.29 -8.18 16.73
N TYR A 5 3.45 -7.26 17.68
CA TYR A 5 4.04 -7.59 18.98
C TYR A 5 2.91 -8.00 19.93
N ASP A 6 2.93 -9.25 20.38
CA ASP A 6 1.87 -9.83 21.21
C ASP A 6 2.04 -9.57 22.70
N GLY A 7 3.08 -8.81 23.08
CA GLY A 7 3.46 -8.56 24.47
C GLY A 7 4.64 -9.40 24.92
N THR A 8 5.05 -10.38 24.13
CA THR A 8 6.15 -11.29 24.42
C THR A 8 7.12 -11.38 23.24
N GLU A 9 6.58 -11.53 22.04
CA GLU A 9 7.39 -11.69 20.84
C GLU A 9 6.73 -11.02 19.64
N TRP A 10 7.50 -10.85 18.56
CA TRP A 10 7.01 -10.37 17.29
C TRP A 10 6.50 -11.54 16.46
N VAL A 11 5.25 -11.47 16.05
CA VAL A 11 4.59 -12.50 15.24
C VAL A 11 4.31 -11.93 13.86
N MET A 12 4.72 -12.62 12.82
CA MET A 12 4.41 -12.23 11.46
C MET A 12 2.92 -12.45 11.18
N THR A 13 2.21 -11.37 10.84
CA THR A 13 0.76 -11.40 10.60
C THR A 13 0.41 -11.32 9.12
N TRP A 14 1.32 -10.82 8.31
CA TRP A 14 1.13 -10.79 6.86
C TRP A 14 2.49 -10.88 6.17
N GLU A 15 2.57 -11.75 5.19
CA GLU A 15 3.75 -11.92 4.37
C GLU A 15 3.46 -11.39 2.97
N SER A 16 4.28 -10.47 2.49
CA SER A 16 4.14 -9.97 1.14
C SER A 16 4.43 -11.09 0.14
N PRO A 17 3.59 -11.24 -0.89
CA PRO A 17 3.92 -12.12 -2.01
C PRO A 17 5.04 -11.58 -2.89
N ALA A 18 5.51 -10.36 -2.58
CA ALA A 18 6.56 -9.72 -3.35
C ALA A 18 7.85 -10.52 -3.37
N THR A 19 8.54 -10.47 -4.49
CA THR A 19 9.86 -11.07 -4.64
C THR A 19 10.92 -10.17 -4.00
N TRP A 20 12.13 -10.66 -3.92
CA TRP A 20 13.25 -9.87 -3.43
C TRP A 20 13.56 -8.63 -4.28
N MET A 21 12.97 -8.53 -5.46
CA MET A 21 13.11 -7.38 -6.37
C MET A 21 12.13 -6.27 -6.08
N GLU A 22 11.16 -6.48 -5.22
CA GLU A 22 10.11 -5.52 -4.93
C GLU A 22 10.35 -4.86 -3.58
N ASN A 23 10.09 -3.56 -3.52
CA ASN A 23 10.28 -2.76 -2.32
C ASN A 23 8.99 -2.07 -1.93
N PHE A 24 8.78 -1.94 -0.63
CA PHE A 24 7.78 -1.04 -0.09
C PHE A 24 8.36 0.35 0.00
N ASN A 25 7.62 1.33 -0.49
CA ASN A 25 8.06 2.72 -0.49
C ASN A 25 7.47 3.50 0.66
N CYS A 26 6.17 3.42 0.85
CA CYS A 26 5.46 4.21 1.84
C CYS A 26 4.32 3.45 2.48
N ILE A 27 3.86 3.95 3.62
CA ILE A 27 2.81 3.36 4.41
C ILE A 27 1.89 4.46 4.95
N SER A 28 0.59 4.18 4.99
CA SER A 28 -0.42 5.06 5.57
C SER A 28 -1.50 4.23 6.24
N THR A 29 -2.10 4.75 7.30
CA THR A 29 -3.16 4.05 8.03
C THR A 29 -4.38 4.92 8.19
N THR A 30 -5.56 4.29 8.27
CA THR A 30 -6.82 4.96 8.56
C THR A 30 -7.81 3.98 9.19
N GLU A 31 -8.86 4.52 9.79
CA GLU A 31 -9.98 3.73 10.28
C GLU A 31 -11.26 4.24 9.65
N VAL A 32 -12.07 3.32 9.10
CA VAL A 32 -13.34 3.63 8.48
C VAL A 32 -14.38 2.67 9.01
N ASN A 33 -15.42 3.21 9.69
CA ASN A 33 -16.51 2.41 10.25
C ASN A 33 -16.04 1.25 11.14
N GLY A 34 -14.99 1.49 11.95
CA GLY A 34 -14.45 0.48 12.86
C GLY A 34 -13.45 -0.48 12.25
N THR A 35 -13.25 -0.44 10.96
CA THR A 35 -12.23 -1.25 10.27
C THR A 35 -10.96 -0.44 10.10
N LYS A 36 -9.85 -1.01 10.52
CA LYS A 36 -8.53 -0.37 10.41
C LYS A 36 -7.82 -0.85 9.15
N TYR A 37 -7.39 0.09 8.34
CA TYR A 37 -6.72 -0.18 7.08
C TYR A 37 -5.29 0.33 7.11
N LEU A 38 -4.43 -0.40 6.43
CA LEU A 38 -3.04 -0.03 6.20
C LEU A 38 -2.79 -0.07 4.70
N GLY A 39 -2.43 1.07 4.13
CA GLY A 39 -2.10 1.19 2.71
C GLY A 39 -0.61 1.24 2.50
N LEU A 40 -0.16 0.56 1.46
CA LEU A 40 1.24 0.46 1.08
C LEU A 40 1.40 0.79 -0.40
N THR A 41 2.50 1.42 -0.74
CA THR A 41 2.97 1.42 -2.12
C THR A 41 4.16 0.47 -2.25
N MET A 42 4.17 -0.29 -3.32
CA MET A 42 5.17 -1.31 -3.57
C MET A 42 5.63 -1.21 -5.03
N SER A 43 6.92 -1.26 -5.27
CA SER A 43 7.46 -1.15 -6.63
C SER A 43 8.50 -2.22 -6.92
N CYS A 44 8.62 -2.56 -8.19
CA CYS A 44 9.67 -3.45 -8.64
C CYS A 44 11.01 -2.70 -8.67
N HIS A 45 11.98 -3.26 -7.99
CA HIS A 45 13.30 -2.62 -7.85
C HIS A 45 14.12 -2.63 -9.15
N PHE A 46 13.99 -3.69 -9.92
CA PHE A 46 14.88 -3.88 -11.07
C PHE A 46 14.45 -3.18 -12.35
N ASN A 47 13.19 -3.23 -12.65
CA ASN A 47 12.73 -2.66 -13.92
C ASN A 47 11.87 -1.41 -13.74
N TYR A 48 11.45 -1.11 -12.53
CA TYR A 48 10.59 0.03 -12.21
C TYR A 48 9.34 0.10 -13.08
N ASP A 49 8.91 -1.07 -13.58
CA ASP A 49 7.86 -1.16 -14.57
C ASP A 49 6.48 -1.00 -13.98
N TYR A 50 6.34 -1.18 -12.69
CA TYR A 50 5.04 -1.05 -12.04
C TYR A 50 5.20 -0.67 -10.58
N THR A 51 4.16 -0.07 -10.08
CA THR A 51 3.97 0.17 -8.65
C THR A 51 2.56 -0.26 -8.30
N ASP A 52 2.44 -0.98 -7.21
CA ASP A 52 1.16 -1.44 -6.71
C ASP A 52 0.74 -0.61 -5.51
N ILE A 53 -0.57 -0.40 -5.38
CA ILE A 53 -1.18 -0.05 -4.11
C ILE A 53 -1.70 -1.34 -3.51
N VAL A 54 -1.32 -1.62 -2.28
CA VAL A 54 -1.82 -2.76 -1.52
C VAL A 54 -2.48 -2.22 -0.26
N VAL A 55 -3.70 -2.66 0.02
CA VAL A 55 -4.41 -2.27 1.24
C VAL A 55 -4.70 -3.52 2.05
N LEU A 56 -4.32 -3.47 3.31
CA LEU A 56 -4.56 -4.54 4.27
C LEU A 56 -5.62 -4.10 5.27
N ASP A 57 -6.52 -5.01 5.62
CA ASP A 57 -7.36 -4.89 6.81
C ASP A 57 -6.53 -5.39 7.99
N VAL A 58 -6.23 -4.50 8.90
CA VAL A 58 -5.44 -4.79 10.11
C VAL A 58 -6.25 -4.63 11.39
N THR A 59 -7.58 -4.72 11.27
CA THR A 59 -8.49 -4.62 12.42
C THR A 59 -8.15 -5.66 13.48
N ASP A 60 -7.92 -6.90 13.05
CA ASP A 60 -7.30 -7.91 13.91
C ASP A 60 -5.81 -7.93 13.58
N PRO A 61 -4.97 -7.38 14.47
CA PRO A 61 -3.54 -7.30 14.20
C PRO A 61 -2.85 -8.66 14.08
N LYS A 62 -3.50 -9.72 14.57
CA LYS A 62 -2.98 -11.10 14.47
C LYS A 62 -3.35 -11.77 13.15
N ALA A 63 -4.26 -11.18 12.40
CA ALA A 63 -4.83 -11.77 11.19
C ALA A 63 -4.99 -10.69 10.10
N ALA A 64 -3.93 -9.95 9.82
CA ALA A 64 -3.92 -8.98 8.75
C ALA A 64 -4.16 -9.67 7.41
N LYS A 65 -4.97 -9.06 6.56
CA LYS A 65 -5.32 -9.65 5.27
C LYS A 65 -5.40 -8.58 4.19
N GLU A 66 -4.99 -8.95 2.99
CA GLU A 66 -5.10 -8.10 1.83
C GLU A 66 -6.56 -7.98 1.40
N VAL A 67 -7.04 -6.74 1.25
CA VAL A 67 -8.42 -6.47 0.83
C VAL A 67 -8.48 -5.80 -0.53
N PHE A 68 -7.50 -4.97 -0.86
CA PHE A 68 -7.42 -4.35 -2.17
C PHE A 68 -5.99 -4.39 -2.68
N LYS A 69 -5.86 -4.61 -3.98
CA LYS A 69 -4.59 -4.48 -4.67
C LYS A 69 -4.86 -3.99 -6.07
N ILE A 70 -4.16 -2.96 -6.48
CA ILE A 70 -4.19 -2.49 -7.85
C ILE A 70 -2.78 -2.21 -8.34
N GLN A 71 -2.53 -2.55 -9.58
CA GLN A 71 -1.31 -2.16 -10.26
C GLN A 71 -1.53 -0.80 -10.89
N MET A 72 -0.75 0.18 -10.46
CA MET A 72 -0.85 1.53 -11.00
C MET A 72 -0.14 1.62 -12.33
N ASN A 73 -0.57 2.58 -13.15
CA ASN A 73 0.19 2.94 -14.32
C ASN A 73 1.57 3.44 -13.90
N TYR A 74 2.55 2.99 -14.61
CA TYR A 74 3.90 3.38 -14.35
C TYR A 74 4.50 4.09 -15.56
N HIS A 75 5.57 4.76 -15.33
CA HIS A 75 6.27 5.46 -16.38
C HIS A 75 7.49 4.67 -16.78
N THR A 76 7.50 4.25 -18.03
CA THR A 76 8.58 3.45 -18.60
C THR A 76 9.82 4.29 -18.77
N THR A 77 10.51 4.53 -17.69
CA THR A 77 11.79 5.18 -17.75
C THR A 77 12.82 4.29 -17.10
N ASN A 78 14.01 4.33 -17.61
CA ASN A 78 15.12 3.63 -17.00
C ASN A 78 15.76 4.46 -15.89
N GLU A 79 15.08 5.47 -15.42
CA GLU A 79 15.57 6.33 -14.36
C GLU A 79 15.28 5.70 -13.01
N ALA A 80 16.29 5.17 -12.41
CA ALA A 80 16.23 4.50 -11.12
C ALA A 80 15.66 5.44 -10.05
N GLY A 81 14.73 4.95 -9.27
CA GLY A 81 14.17 5.66 -8.14
C GLY A 81 12.94 6.50 -8.41
N LEU A 82 12.47 6.56 -9.65
CA LEU A 82 11.26 7.29 -9.97
C LEU A 82 10.04 6.38 -9.88
N THR A 83 9.70 6.04 -8.66
CA THR A 83 8.48 5.30 -8.33
C THR A 83 7.57 6.19 -7.52
N TYR A 84 6.32 5.77 -7.34
CA TYR A 84 5.41 6.48 -6.45
C TYR A 84 6.04 6.59 -5.07
N SER A 85 6.11 7.80 -4.54
CA SER A 85 6.94 8.10 -3.38
C SER A 85 6.17 8.21 -2.09
N ASP A 86 4.84 8.35 -2.14
CA ASP A 86 4.05 8.51 -0.93
C ASP A 86 2.63 8.04 -1.14
N ILE A 87 1.98 7.67 -0.04
CA ILE A 87 0.58 7.27 -0.03
C ILE A 87 -0.12 7.87 1.19
N PHE A 88 -1.35 8.31 1.00
CA PHE A 88 -2.24 8.72 2.06
C PHE A 88 -3.60 8.08 1.84
N ILE A 89 -4.12 7.38 2.84
CA ILE A 89 -5.43 6.75 2.77
C ILE A 89 -6.39 7.37 3.79
N LYS A 90 -7.66 7.48 3.39
CA LYS A 90 -8.71 7.95 4.29
C LYS A 90 -10.09 7.47 3.82
N GLY A 91 -11.07 7.50 4.73
CA GLY A 91 -12.45 7.25 4.37
C GLY A 91 -13.08 8.48 3.70
N GLU A 92 -13.76 8.27 2.58
CA GLU A 92 -14.55 9.29 1.88
C GLU A 92 -15.84 8.69 1.36
N ASP A 93 -16.97 9.25 1.79
CA ASP A 93 -18.30 8.88 1.27
C ASP A 93 -18.55 7.36 1.26
N GLY A 94 -18.17 6.67 2.34
CA GLY A 94 -18.34 5.23 2.46
C GLY A 94 -17.37 4.40 1.64
N LYS A 95 -16.32 5.03 1.12
CA LYS A 95 -15.26 4.38 0.35
C LYS A 95 -13.92 4.61 1.01
N LEU A 96 -12.94 3.82 0.64
CA LEU A 96 -11.56 4.06 1.01
C LEU A 96 -10.89 4.80 -0.14
N ALA A 97 -10.38 5.99 0.13
CA ALA A 97 -9.62 6.78 -0.85
C ALA A 97 -8.13 6.61 -0.60
N ALA A 98 -7.39 6.34 -1.65
CA ALA A 98 -5.92 6.34 -1.61
C ALA A 98 -5.39 7.44 -2.53
N TYR A 99 -4.60 8.32 -1.96
CA TYR A 99 -3.92 9.39 -2.68
C TYR A 99 -2.45 9.02 -2.78
N VAL A 100 -1.93 8.97 -4.00
CA VAL A 100 -0.52 8.63 -4.24
C VAL A 100 0.16 9.72 -5.04
N ILE A 101 1.39 10.02 -4.67
CA ILE A 101 2.20 11.02 -5.35
C ILE A 101 2.98 10.33 -6.47
N ASP A 102 2.78 10.83 -7.67
CA ASP A 102 3.57 10.45 -8.84
C ASP A 102 4.64 11.52 -9.08
N PRO A 103 5.88 11.29 -8.66
CA PRO A 103 6.92 12.28 -8.78
C PRO A 103 7.40 12.47 -10.24
N TRP A 104 7.12 11.50 -11.10
CA TRP A 104 7.48 11.59 -12.51
C TRP A 104 6.60 12.58 -13.25
N MET A 105 5.29 12.52 -13.00
CA MET A 105 4.31 13.40 -13.65
C MET A 105 4.01 14.65 -12.83
N ASP A 106 4.59 14.76 -11.64
CA ASP A 106 4.33 15.86 -10.70
C ASP A 106 2.84 16.00 -10.41
N THR A 107 2.19 14.87 -10.17
CA THR A 107 0.74 14.79 -9.93
C THR A 107 0.42 13.98 -8.70
N VAL A 108 -0.81 14.17 -8.21
CA VAL A 108 -1.41 13.31 -7.20
C VAL A 108 -2.52 12.52 -7.86
N GLU A 109 -2.46 11.20 -7.76
CA GLU A 109 -3.50 10.33 -8.26
C GLU A 109 -4.39 9.86 -7.11
N LYS A 110 -5.68 9.73 -7.37
CA LYS A 110 -6.66 9.28 -6.39
C LYS A 110 -7.32 7.99 -6.86
N TYR A 111 -7.31 7.00 -6.01
CA TYR A 111 -7.99 5.72 -6.24
C TYR A 111 -9.06 5.52 -5.18
N LEU A 112 -10.26 5.08 -5.60
CA LEU A 112 -11.38 4.82 -4.71
C LEU A 112 -11.67 3.34 -4.68
N PHE A 113 -11.65 2.78 -3.49
CA PHE A 113 -11.99 1.38 -3.26
C PHE A 113 -13.35 1.31 -2.55
N PRO A 114 -14.33 0.59 -3.12
CA PRO A 114 -15.65 0.48 -2.50
C PRO A 114 -15.57 -0.33 -1.20
N LEU A 115 -16.19 0.17 -0.15
CA LEU A 115 -16.38 -0.53 1.11
C LEU A 115 -17.85 -0.92 1.22
N GLU A 116 -18.09 -2.17 1.57
CA GLU A 116 -19.43 -2.66 1.78
C GLU A 116 -19.92 -2.41 3.21
#